data_5899aa6b5d9ed17c15b92d5fe5c7b27c
#
_entry.id   5899aa6b5d9ed17c15b92d5fe5c7b27c
#
_cell.length_a   1.000
_cell.length_b   1.000
_cell.length_c   1.000
_cell.angle_alpha   90.00
_cell.angle_beta   90.00
_cell.angle_gamma   90.00
#
_symmetry.space_group_name_H-M   'P 1'
#
loop_
_entity.id
_entity.type
_entity.pdbx_description
1 polymer ?
#
loop_
_entity_poly.entity_id
_entity_poly.type
_entity_poly.pdbx_seq_one_letter_code
_entity_poly.pdbx_strand_id
1 'polypeptide(L)'
;ITIKNHIEKKVINIQTPQGFNYNLIYKLHNKYKKYNFKDDASLLQKFGHKINLIKGENTNIKITYQEDLVFLKHFKKIIFKSGIGYDIHRFDNKTKKGLKLCGVRIPFSKLIGHSDADVGYHAICDSIFGALSMRDIGYYFPNTNKIWKNKPSSTFVTFCKKKLDEKGYYIVNLDINFITEKPKIS
;
A
#
# COMPACT_ATOMS: atom_id res chain seq x y z
N ILE A 1 54.92 -34.55 8.02
CA ILE A 1 53.97 -33.43 8.24
C ILE A 1 52.61 -33.98 7.84
N THR A 2 51.78 -34.33 8.83
CA THR A 2 50.43 -34.90 8.59
C THR A 2 49.45 -33.72 8.51
N ILE A 3 48.94 -33.43 7.31
CA ILE A 3 47.85 -32.46 7.13
C ILE A 3 46.57 -33.10 7.64
N LYS A 4 46.09 -32.67 8.81
CA LYS A 4 44.75 -33.02 9.28
C LYS A 4 43.75 -32.29 8.38
N ASN A 5 42.90 -33.04 7.67
CA ASN A 5 41.77 -32.52 6.91
C ASN A 5 40.86 -31.78 7.87
N HIS A 6 40.88 -30.43 7.82
CA HIS A 6 39.85 -29.60 8.41
C HIS A 6 38.57 -29.74 7.56
N ILE A 7 37.63 -30.51 8.03
CA ILE A 7 36.27 -30.46 7.49
C ILE A 7 35.75 -29.06 7.81
N GLU A 8 35.69 -28.18 6.84
CA GLU A 8 35.03 -26.87 6.99
C GLU A 8 33.57 -27.11 7.35
N LYS A 9 33.24 -26.85 8.61
CA LYS A 9 31.85 -26.85 9.05
C LYS A 9 31.17 -25.68 8.34
N LYS A 10 30.31 -25.95 7.37
CA LYS A 10 29.53 -24.94 6.68
C LYS A 10 28.61 -24.27 7.69
N VAL A 11 28.89 -23.03 8.04
CA VAL A 11 28.06 -22.21 8.92
C VAL A 11 26.95 -21.59 8.08
N ILE A 12 25.70 -21.74 8.51
CA ILE A 12 24.53 -21.20 7.83
C ILE A 12 23.82 -20.25 8.80
N ASN A 13 23.55 -19.03 8.35
CA ASN A 13 22.74 -18.09 9.09
C ASN A 13 21.26 -18.50 9.01
N ILE A 14 20.62 -18.66 10.14
CA ILE A 14 19.21 -19.03 10.24
C ILE A 14 18.37 -17.77 10.50
N GLN A 15 17.34 -17.61 9.69
CA GLN A 15 16.37 -16.51 9.80
C GLN A 15 15.09 -16.95 10.50
N THR A 16 14.28 -16.00 10.89
CA THR A 16 12.90 -16.21 11.35
C THR A 16 11.93 -15.72 10.25
N PRO A 17 10.68 -16.24 10.17
CA PRO A 17 10.07 -17.21 11.09
C PRO A 17 10.59 -18.65 10.92
N GLN A 18 10.47 -19.45 11.98
CA GLN A 18 10.80 -20.86 11.97
C GLN A 18 9.50 -21.65 12.26
N GLY A 19 9.23 -22.68 11.47
CA GLY A 19 8.02 -23.51 11.63
C GLY A 19 8.35 -24.88 12.20
N PHE A 20 7.59 -25.36 13.18
CA PHE A 20 7.78 -26.65 13.84
C PHE A 20 6.46 -27.38 14.04
N ASN A 21 6.55 -28.70 14.13
CA ASN A 21 5.43 -29.49 14.63
C ASN A 21 5.19 -29.14 16.12
N TYR A 22 4.00 -28.66 16.42
CA TYR A 22 3.64 -28.20 17.77
C TYR A 22 3.90 -29.25 18.84
N ASN A 23 3.41 -30.48 18.66
CA ASN A 23 3.54 -31.53 19.65
C ASN A 23 5.00 -31.91 19.93
N LEU A 24 5.83 -31.91 18.90
CA LEU A 24 7.26 -32.17 19.01
C LEU A 24 7.97 -31.08 19.80
N ILE A 25 7.84 -29.82 19.36
CA ILE A 25 8.56 -28.72 20.01
C ILE A 25 8.11 -28.53 21.45
N TYR A 26 6.80 -28.66 21.74
CA TYR A 26 6.24 -28.56 23.07
C TYR A 26 6.80 -29.64 24.01
N LYS A 27 6.87 -30.91 23.55
CA LYS A 27 7.46 -32.00 24.31
C LYS A 27 8.94 -31.77 24.63
N LEU A 28 9.70 -31.26 23.65
CA LEU A 28 11.13 -30.99 23.85
C LEU A 28 11.35 -29.86 24.86
N HIS A 29 10.62 -28.76 24.76
CA HIS A 29 10.70 -27.68 25.73
C HIS A 29 10.34 -28.15 27.16
N ASN A 30 9.29 -28.94 27.30
CA ASN A 30 8.91 -29.45 28.60
C ASN A 30 9.96 -30.41 29.20
N LYS A 31 10.54 -31.26 28.37
CA LYS A 31 11.54 -32.25 28.81
C LYS A 31 12.87 -31.59 29.18
N TYR A 32 13.24 -30.51 28.47
CA TYR A 32 14.56 -29.91 28.59
C TYR A 32 14.52 -28.48 29.12
N LYS A 33 13.57 -28.15 29.97
CA LYS A 33 13.37 -26.80 30.58
C LYS A 33 14.63 -26.21 31.25
N LYS A 34 15.55 -27.08 31.70
CA LYS A 34 16.77 -26.65 32.39
C LYS A 34 17.90 -26.21 31.44
N TYR A 35 17.75 -26.44 30.14
CA TYR A 35 18.75 -26.10 29.16
C TYR A 35 18.40 -24.77 28.46
N ASN A 36 19.41 -23.97 28.22
CA ASN A 36 19.24 -22.73 27.46
C ASN A 36 19.68 -22.95 26.01
N PHE A 37 18.78 -22.72 25.06
CA PHE A 37 19.04 -22.82 23.63
C PHE A 37 18.92 -21.45 22.97
N LYS A 38 19.72 -21.21 21.93
CA LYS A 38 19.67 -19.93 21.20
C LYS A 38 18.35 -19.73 20.46
N ASP A 39 17.79 -20.82 19.94
CA ASP A 39 16.51 -20.88 19.22
C ASP A 39 15.93 -22.29 19.20
N ASP A 40 14.71 -22.43 18.70
CA ASP A 40 14.00 -23.70 18.62
C ASP A 40 14.66 -24.69 17.65
N ALA A 41 15.28 -24.20 16.57
CA ALA A 41 16.01 -25.05 15.63
C ALA A 41 17.22 -25.71 16.32
N SER A 42 17.95 -24.97 17.16
CA SER A 42 19.09 -25.53 17.90
C SER A 42 18.67 -26.56 18.95
N LEU A 43 17.49 -26.38 19.54
CA LEU A 43 16.90 -27.40 20.44
C LEU A 43 16.63 -28.70 19.67
N LEU A 44 15.95 -28.64 18.52
CA LEU A 44 15.67 -29.83 17.73
C LEU A 44 16.95 -30.51 17.25
N GLN A 45 17.90 -29.77 16.74
CA GLN A 45 19.16 -30.30 16.24
C GLN A 45 19.98 -30.99 17.34
N LYS A 46 20.00 -30.44 18.55
CA LYS A 46 20.69 -31.02 19.69
C LYS A 46 20.17 -32.43 20.05
N PHE A 47 18.89 -32.68 19.81
CA PHE A 47 18.24 -33.97 20.09
C PHE A 47 18.03 -34.84 18.83
N GLY A 48 18.82 -34.58 17.79
CA GLY A 48 18.90 -35.45 16.62
C GLY A 48 17.74 -35.33 15.63
N HIS A 49 16.90 -34.32 15.75
CA HIS A 49 15.81 -34.09 14.81
C HIS A 49 16.33 -33.39 13.54
N LYS A 50 15.87 -33.87 12.40
CA LYS A 50 16.20 -33.29 11.11
C LYS A 50 15.54 -31.92 10.94
N ILE A 51 16.32 -30.95 10.50
CA ILE A 51 15.84 -29.60 10.15
C ILE A 51 15.90 -29.45 8.63
N ASN A 52 14.78 -29.06 8.04
CA ASN A 52 14.72 -28.73 6.62
C ASN A 52 15.04 -27.24 6.44
N LEU A 53 16.01 -26.93 5.62
CA LEU A 53 16.38 -25.58 5.28
C LEU A 53 15.60 -25.15 4.03
N ILE A 54 14.98 -24.00 4.10
CA ILE A 54 14.38 -23.32 2.93
C ILE A 54 15.19 -22.06 2.64
N LYS A 55 15.19 -21.63 1.39
CA LYS A 55 15.88 -20.39 1.00
C LYS A 55 15.17 -19.21 1.65
N GLY A 56 15.92 -18.42 2.41
CA GLY A 56 15.46 -17.16 2.98
C GLY A 56 15.69 -15.97 2.06
N GLU A 57 15.35 -14.78 2.55
CA GLU A 57 15.52 -13.51 1.85
C GLU A 57 16.61 -12.68 2.52
N ASN A 58 17.52 -12.13 1.72
CA ASN A 58 18.63 -11.28 2.24
C ASN A 58 18.14 -10.00 2.92
N THR A 59 16.93 -9.56 2.58
CA THR A 59 16.29 -8.37 3.17
C THR A 59 15.58 -8.66 4.49
N ASN A 60 15.41 -9.93 4.86
CA ASN A 60 14.82 -10.34 6.13
C ASN A 60 15.87 -10.27 7.24
N ILE A 61 16.11 -9.07 7.74
CA ILE A 61 17.11 -8.76 8.76
C ILE A 61 16.42 -8.60 10.11
N LYS A 62 16.91 -9.32 11.12
CA LYS A 62 16.48 -9.12 12.52
C LYS A 62 17.21 -7.92 13.10
N ILE A 63 16.47 -6.87 13.44
CA ILE A 63 17.00 -5.71 14.17
C ILE A 63 17.18 -6.11 15.64
N THR A 64 18.40 -6.19 16.11
CA THR A 64 18.75 -6.62 17.47
C THR A 64 19.54 -5.54 18.21
N TYR A 65 20.40 -4.84 17.51
CA TYR A 65 21.26 -3.79 18.04
C TYR A 65 20.96 -2.45 17.38
N GLN A 66 21.37 -1.35 18.01
CA GLN A 66 21.15 -0.01 17.49
C GLN A 66 21.88 0.21 16.15
N GLU A 67 23.01 -0.43 15.96
CA GLU A 67 23.80 -0.41 14.74
C GLU A 67 23.05 -1.01 13.55
N ASP A 68 22.16 -1.97 13.80
CA ASP A 68 21.36 -2.61 12.74
C ASP A 68 20.40 -1.61 12.08
N LEU A 69 20.07 -0.51 12.76
CA LEU A 69 19.24 0.58 12.21
C LEU A 69 19.89 1.27 11.00
N VAL A 70 21.22 1.16 10.87
CA VAL A 70 21.93 1.68 9.70
C VAL A 70 21.45 1.00 8.42
N PHE A 71 21.10 -0.29 8.49
CA PHE A 71 20.56 -1.03 7.34
C PHE A 71 19.21 -0.46 6.90
N LEU A 72 18.37 0.02 7.82
CA LEU A 72 17.08 0.64 7.47
C LEU A 72 17.26 1.91 6.63
N LYS A 73 18.38 2.61 6.75
CA LYS A 73 18.69 3.80 5.93
C LYS A 73 18.93 3.44 4.46
N HIS A 74 19.30 2.20 4.16
CA HIS A 74 19.51 1.71 2.80
C HIS A 74 18.23 1.16 2.16
N PHE A 75 17.20 0.84 2.96
CA PHE A 75 15.87 0.60 2.40
C PHE A 75 15.31 1.93 1.87
N LYS A 76 14.74 1.90 0.67
CA LYS A 76 14.14 3.10 0.05
C LYS A 76 13.31 3.83 1.11
N LYS A 77 13.64 5.09 1.35
CA LYS A 77 12.87 5.96 2.24
C LYS A 77 11.42 5.96 1.75
N ILE A 78 10.52 5.35 2.52
CA ILE A 78 9.10 5.41 2.22
C ILE A 78 8.66 6.85 2.49
N ILE A 79 8.27 7.55 1.46
CA ILE A 79 7.77 8.93 1.56
C ILE A 79 6.25 8.85 1.47
N PHE A 80 5.58 9.22 2.56
CA PHE A 80 4.14 9.43 2.55
C PHE A 80 3.83 10.85 2.11
N LYS A 81 2.83 10.96 1.24
CA LYS A 81 2.27 12.24 0.80
C LYS A 81 0.77 12.22 1.04
N SER A 82 0.23 13.34 1.43
CA SER A 82 -1.21 13.55 1.56
C SER A 82 -1.63 14.72 0.70
N GLY A 83 -2.86 14.70 0.23
CA GLY A 83 -3.47 15.77 -0.51
C GLY A 83 -4.94 15.89 -0.18
N ILE A 84 -5.47 17.07 -0.30
CA ILE A 84 -6.87 17.39 -0.13
C ILE A 84 -7.43 17.89 -1.46
N GLY A 85 -8.62 17.45 -1.83
CA GLY A 85 -9.35 17.95 -2.98
C GLY A 85 -10.74 18.39 -2.53
N TYR A 86 -11.19 19.47 -3.10
CA TYR A 86 -12.51 20.03 -2.86
C TYR A 86 -13.10 20.51 -4.18
N ASP A 87 -14.35 20.14 -4.45
CA ASP A 87 -15.06 20.61 -5.61
C ASP A 87 -16.54 20.86 -5.26
N ILE A 88 -17.16 21.79 -5.96
CA ILE A 88 -18.56 22.17 -5.73
C ILE A 88 -19.28 22.35 -7.07
N HIS A 89 -20.43 21.69 -7.18
CA HIS A 89 -21.27 21.80 -8.37
C HIS A 89 -22.72 22.06 -7.97
N ARG A 90 -23.43 22.82 -8.81
CA ARG A 90 -24.86 23.07 -8.63
C ARG A 90 -25.67 21.99 -9.34
N PHE A 91 -26.82 21.67 -8.80
CA PHE A 91 -27.79 20.81 -9.46
C PHE A 91 -28.46 21.53 -10.65
N ASP A 92 -28.69 20.78 -11.71
CA ASP A 92 -29.48 21.25 -12.85
C ASP A 92 -30.97 21.04 -12.55
N ASN A 93 -31.67 22.11 -12.22
CA ASN A 93 -33.12 22.09 -11.89
C ASN A 93 -34.01 21.62 -13.06
N LYS A 94 -33.48 21.56 -14.28
CA LYS A 94 -34.22 21.13 -15.47
C LYS A 94 -34.21 19.61 -15.68
N THR A 95 -33.30 18.90 -15.03
CA THR A 95 -33.15 17.44 -15.18
C THR A 95 -33.51 16.73 -13.87
N LYS A 96 -34.27 15.63 -13.99
CA LYS A 96 -34.67 14.83 -12.83
C LYS A 96 -33.83 13.56 -12.66
N LYS A 97 -32.91 13.27 -13.60
CA LYS A 97 -32.06 12.07 -13.59
C LYS A 97 -30.69 12.40 -14.16
N GLY A 98 -29.67 11.73 -13.68
CA GLY A 98 -28.33 11.82 -14.26
C GLY A 98 -27.23 12.29 -13.30
N LEU A 99 -27.50 12.36 -11.98
CA LEU A 99 -26.44 12.53 -11.00
C LEU A 99 -25.44 11.39 -11.11
N LYS A 100 -24.18 11.77 -11.12
CA LYS A 100 -23.06 10.84 -11.14
C LYS A 100 -22.07 11.24 -10.06
N LEU A 101 -21.71 10.29 -9.19
CA LEU A 101 -20.75 10.49 -8.11
C LEU A 101 -19.77 9.32 -8.10
N CYS A 102 -18.49 9.59 -8.30
CA CYS A 102 -17.43 8.59 -8.43
C CYS A 102 -17.77 7.47 -9.42
N GLY A 103 -18.38 7.85 -10.57
CA GLY A 103 -18.78 6.91 -11.60
C GLY A 103 -20.14 6.22 -11.38
N VAL A 104 -20.69 6.27 -10.16
CA VAL A 104 -21.98 5.66 -9.84
C VAL A 104 -23.12 6.58 -10.23
N ARG A 105 -24.11 6.04 -10.97
CA ARG A 105 -25.32 6.77 -11.36
C ARG A 105 -26.35 6.71 -10.23
N ILE A 106 -26.87 7.87 -9.87
CA ILE A 106 -27.88 8.04 -8.84
C ILE A 106 -29.13 8.65 -9.50
N PRO A 107 -30.36 8.18 -9.19
CA PRO A 107 -31.60 8.67 -9.79
C PRO A 107 -31.99 10.03 -9.20
N PHE A 108 -31.16 11.03 -9.44
CA PHE A 108 -31.36 12.41 -8.99
C PHE A 108 -30.93 13.40 -10.09
N SER A 109 -31.21 14.70 -9.91
CA SER A 109 -30.82 15.76 -10.84
C SER A 109 -29.32 15.74 -11.10
N LYS A 110 -28.92 15.83 -12.36
CA LYS A 110 -27.49 15.92 -12.70
C LYS A 110 -26.87 17.19 -12.14
N LEU A 111 -25.54 17.17 -12.02
CA LEU A 111 -24.76 18.36 -11.72
C LEU A 111 -24.45 19.16 -13.00
N ILE A 112 -24.31 20.47 -12.86
CA ILE A 112 -23.89 21.38 -13.95
C ILE A 112 -22.37 21.40 -13.99
N GLY A 113 -21.78 21.06 -15.10
CA GLY A 113 -20.33 21.09 -15.29
C GLY A 113 -19.92 20.94 -16.74
N HIS A 114 -18.63 21.13 -17.03
CA HIS A 114 -18.11 21.09 -18.39
C HIS A 114 -17.90 19.65 -18.91
N SER A 115 -17.47 18.75 -18.03
CA SER A 115 -17.36 17.29 -18.28
C SER A 115 -18.70 16.60 -18.02
N ASP A 116 -18.71 15.38 -17.57
CA ASP A 116 -19.91 14.70 -17.02
C ASP A 116 -20.28 15.18 -15.62
N ALA A 117 -19.59 16.21 -15.10
CA ALA A 117 -19.80 16.87 -13.82
C ALA A 117 -19.75 15.94 -12.60
N ASP A 118 -18.92 14.89 -12.65
CA ASP A 118 -18.69 14.01 -11.51
C ASP A 118 -17.80 14.69 -10.47
N VAL A 119 -18.41 15.42 -9.56
CA VAL A 119 -17.74 16.21 -8.53
C VAL A 119 -16.81 15.37 -7.63
N GLY A 120 -17.16 14.11 -7.40
CA GLY A 120 -16.34 13.20 -6.62
C GLY A 120 -15.01 12.89 -7.32
N TYR A 121 -15.05 12.56 -8.59
CA TYR A 121 -13.83 12.36 -9.37
C TYR A 121 -12.99 13.62 -9.51
N HIS A 122 -13.60 14.79 -9.59
CA HIS A 122 -12.85 16.05 -9.65
C HIS A 122 -12.08 16.28 -8.33
N ALA A 123 -12.74 16.12 -7.18
CA ALA A 123 -12.09 16.24 -5.87
C ALA A 123 -10.97 15.21 -5.69
N ILE A 124 -11.16 13.95 -6.16
CA ILE A 124 -10.09 12.94 -6.16
C ILE A 124 -8.88 13.40 -6.99
N CYS A 125 -9.12 13.95 -8.18
CA CYS A 125 -8.03 14.44 -9.03
C CYS A 125 -7.24 15.54 -8.32
N ASP A 126 -7.91 16.52 -7.74
CA ASP A 126 -7.26 17.62 -7.02
C ASP A 126 -6.50 17.14 -5.78
N SER A 127 -7.03 16.15 -5.04
CA SER A 127 -6.30 15.57 -3.92
C SER A 127 -5.01 14.87 -4.37
N ILE A 128 -5.04 14.13 -5.48
CA ILE A 128 -3.87 13.47 -6.05
C ILE A 128 -2.86 14.51 -6.56
N PHE A 129 -3.31 15.51 -7.30
CA PHE A 129 -2.43 16.59 -7.77
C PHE A 129 -1.78 17.33 -6.61
N GLY A 130 -2.55 17.66 -5.54
CA GLY A 130 -2.02 18.27 -4.32
C GLY A 130 -0.96 17.41 -3.64
N ALA A 131 -1.22 16.11 -3.46
CA ALA A 131 -0.24 15.17 -2.89
C ALA A 131 1.06 15.10 -3.72
N LEU A 132 0.95 15.22 -5.05
CA LEU A 132 2.09 15.22 -5.97
C LEU A 132 2.76 16.58 -6.13
N SER A 133 2.28 17.62 -5.45
CA SER A 133 2.72 19.02 -5.60
C SER A 133 2.58 19.51 -7.05
N MET A 134 1.50 19.11 -7.70
CA MET A 134 1.11 19.50 -9.05
C MET A 134 0.04 20.59 -9.01
N ARG A 135 -0.29 21.18 -10.16
CA ARG A 135 -1.38 22.14 -10.29
C ARG A 135 -2.74 21.40 -10.28
N ASP A 136 -3.82 22.15 -10.13
CA ASP A 136 -5.20 21.68 -10.03
C ASP A 136 -5.74 21.05 -11.33
N ILE A 137 -6.92 20.45 -11.24
CA ILE A 137 -7.61 19.83 -12.37
C ILE A 137 -7.88 20.84 -13.50
N GLY A 138 -8.19 22.11 -13.17
CA GLY A 138 -8.47 23.16 -14.14
C GLY A 138 -7.27 23.50 -15.01
N TYR A 139 -6.05 23.34 -14.50
CA TYR A 139 -4.83 23.54 -15.28
C TYR A 139 -4.64 22.45 -16.34
N TYR A 140 -4.88 21.19 -15.98
CA TYR A 140 -4.69 20.04 -16.89
C TYR A 140 -5.87 19.86 -17.84
N PHE A 141 -7.07 20.23 -17.43
CA PHE A 141 -8.33 20.02 -18.16
C PHE A 141 -9.16 21.33 -18.18
N PRO A 142 -8.63 22.39 -18.79
CA PRO A 142 -9.28 23.69 -18.75
C PRO A 142 -10.65 23.66 -19.42
N ASN A 143 -11.63 24.30 -18.79
CA ASN A 143 -12.99 24.42 -19.28
C ASN A 143 -13.10 25.18 -20.62
N THR A 144 -12.09 25.96 -20.98
CA THR A 144 -11.99 26.65 -22.26
C THR A 144 -11.72 25.72 -23.43
N ASN A 145 -11.18 24.53 -23.17
CA ASN A 145 -10.86 23.56 -24.21
C ASN A 145 -12.04 22.63 -24.47
N LYS A 146 -12.63 22.74 -25.64
CA LYS A 146 -13.80 21.95 -26.08
C LYS A 146 -13.56 20.44 -26.08
N ILE A 147 -12.30 19.99 -26.12
CA ILE A 147 -11.96 18.54 -26.11
C ILE A 147 -12.42 17.84 -24.84
N TRP A 148 -12.55 18.57 -23.73
CA TRP A 148 -12.96 18.05 -22.44
C TRP A 148 -14.47 18.13 -22.20
N LYS A 149 -15.20 18.80 -23.10
CA LYS A 149 -16.64 18.95 -23.00
C LYS A 149 -17.32 17.58 -23.09
N ASN A 150 -18.17 17.28 -22.11
CA ASN A 150 -18.90 16.00 -21.98
C ASN A 150 -18.00 14.75 -21.84
N LYS A 151 -16.69 14.91 -21.61
CA LYS A 151 -15.82 13.76 -21.34
C LYS A 151 -16.15 13.14 -19.98
N PRO A 152 -16.07 11.82 -19.85
CA PRO A 152 -16.20 11.16 -18.54
C PRO A 152 -15.06 11.62 -17.62
N SER A 153 -15.39 12.04 -16.40
CA SER A 153 -14.38 12.44 -15.40
C SER A 153 -13.47 11.29 -14.98
N SER A 154 -13.87 10.04 -15.22
CA SER A 154 -12.97 8.88 -15.10
C SER A 154 -11.71 8.98 -15.96
N THR A 155 -11.76 9.70 -17.09
CA THR A 155 -10.59 10.00 -17.92
C THR A 155 -9.55 10.82 -17.15
N PHE A 156 -10.01 11.76 -16.32
CA PHE A 156 -9.13 12.60 -15.51
C PHE A 156 -8.48 11.79 -14.38
N VAL A 157 -9.25 10.90 -13.75
CA VAL A 157 -8.72 9.97 -12.74
C VAL A 157 -7.67 9.03 -13.34
N THR A 158 -7.91 8.53 -14.56
CA THR A 158 -6.92 7.71 -15.28
C THR A 158 -5.61 8.49 -15.54
N PHE A 159 -5.72 9.76 -15.89
CA PHE A 159 -4.54 10.62 -16.02
C PHE A 159 -3.80 10.78 -14.69
N CYS A 160 -4.54 11.02 -13.60
CA CYS A 160 -3.95 11.12 -12.25
C CYS A 160 -3.24 9.82 -11.85
N LYS A 161 -3.86 8.65 -12.12
CA LYS A 161 -3.24 7.35 -11.89
C LYS A 161 -1.91 7.22 -12.64
N LYS A 162 -1.88 7.59 -13.93
CA LYS A 162 -0.65 7.59 -14.72
C LYS A 162 0.43 8.47 -14.08
N LYS A 163 0.07 9.64 -13.55
CA LYS A 163 1.02 10.54 -12.86
C LYS A 163 1.54 9.95 -11.54
N LEU A 164 0.72 9.22 -10.81
CA LEU A 164 1.18 8.45 -9.64
C LEU A 164 2.20 7.38 -10.05
N ASP A 165 1.87 6.58 -11.05
CA ASP A 165 2.71 5.49 -11.55
C ASP A 165 4.08 6.03 -12.05
N GLU A 166 4.07 7.12 -12.84
CA GLU A 166 5.29 7.79 -13.34
C GLU A 166 6.22 8.25 -12.20
N LYS A 167 5.67 8.62 -11.05
CA LYS A 167 6.42 9.08 -9.87
C LYS A 167 6.68 7.97 -8.85
N GLY A 168 6.24 6.75 -9.10
CA GLY A 168 6.42 5.59 -8.23
C GLY A 168 5.59 5.65 -6.94
N TYR A 169 4.44 6.32 -6.97
CA TYR A 169 3.49 6.38 -5.86
C TYR A 169 2.25 5.52 -6.11
N TYR A 170 1.61 5.13 -5.03
CA TYR A 170 0.29 4.47 -5.06
C TYR A 170 -0.59 5.00 -3.93
N ILE A 171 -1.89 4.87 -4.10
CA ILE A 171 -2.86 5.32 -3.10
C ILE A 171 -2.95 4.26 -2.01
N VAL A 172 -2.72 4.67 -0.76
CA VAL A 172 -2.84 3.81 0.43
C VAL A 172 -4.26 3.90 0.99
N ASN A 173 -4.81 5.12 1.04
CA ASN A 173 -6.15 5.39 1.54
C ASN A 173 -6.78 6.58 0.82
N LEU A 174 -8.09 6.58 0.69
CA LEU A 174 -8.89 7.66 0.12
C LEU A 174 -10.23 7.71 0.83
N ASP A 175 -10.53 8.86 1.44
CA ASP A 175 -11.82 9.15 2.05
C ASP A 175 -12.53 10.26 1.28
N ILE A 176 -13.84 10.10 1.03
CA ILE A 176 -14.66 11.07 0.31
C ILE A 176 -15.90 11.37 1.13
N ASN A 177 -16.13 12.65 1.35
CA ASN A 177 -17.36 13.14 1.96
C ASN A 177 -18.20 13.92 0.93
N PHE A 178 -19.45 13.53 0.77
CA PHE A 178 -20.44 14.26 -0.02
C PHE A 178 -21.35 15.09 0.89
N ILE A 179 -21.35 16.39 0.72
CA ILE A 179 -22.17 17.32 1.48
C ILE A 179 -23.31 17.81 0.58
N THR A 180 -24.51 17.35 0.85
CA THR A 180 -25.71 17.71 0.09
C THR A 180 -26.95 17.56 0.96
N GLU A 181 -27.95 18.43 0.75
CA GLU A 181 -29.25 18.26 1.42
C GLU A 181 -30.00 17.05 0.84
N LYS A 182 -29.94 16.88 -0.48
CA LYS A 182 -30.58 15.78 -1.22
C LYS A 182 -29.68 15.46 -2.45
N PRO A 183 -29.66 14.18 -2.91
CA PRO A 183 -30.19 13.01 -2.21
C PRO A 183 -29.37 12.69 -0.96
N LYS A 184 -29.93 11.98 0.01
CA LYS A 184 -29.13 11.40 1.09
C LYS A 184 -28.30 10.28 0.51
N ILE A 185 -26.99 10.35 0.75
CA ILE A 185 -26.00 9.37 0.33
C ILE A 185 -25.59 8.60 1.57
N SER A 186 -25.89 7.31 1.60
CA SER A 186 -25.59 6.40 2.72
C SER A 186 -24.81 5.20 2.20
#